data_49e8a2179a2dc3555e40dc02a13c5ce4
#
_entry.id   49e8a2179a2dc3555e40dc02a13c5ce4
#
_cell.length_a   1.000
_cell.length_b   1.000
_cell.length_c   1.000
_cell.angle_alpha   90.00
_cell.angle_beta   90.00
_cell.angle_gamma   90.00
#
_symmetry.space_group_name_H-M   'P 1'
#
loop_
_entity.id
_entity.type
_entity.pdbx_description
1 polymer ?
#
loop_
_entity_poly.entity_id
_entity_poly.type
_entity_poly.pdbx_seq_one_letter_code
_entity_poly.pdbx_strand_id
1 'polypeptide(L)'
;SALFLPMVLLGLHHGLIPIYAVQLEQMGGVSLFPVLSMGGAGQVGAAIAIYLVARKVGNKKMQGIITGALPAGFLGVGEPLIYGVTLPMGKPFITAGIGAGFGGAYIMFTQVMANAWGPSGLVAIPLMQGATGMLNFLIGLIIAYIGGFIVTKLWIKDSDVREEEENFETTNVEEKY
;
A
#
# COMPACT_ATOMS: atom_id res chain seq x y z
N SER A 1 1.90 -10.87 -0.29
CA SER A 1 1.69 -9.40 -0.28
C SER A 1 2.86 -8.65 0.34
N ALA A 2 3.46 -9.10 1.47
CA ALA A 2 4.57 -8.38 2.13
C ALA A 2 5.76 -8.09 1.21
N LEU A 3 6.14 -9.03 0.35
CA LEU A 3 7.23 -8.88 -0.61
C LEU A 3 6.84 -8.14 -1.90
N PHE A 4 5.57 -7.79 -2.05
CA PHE A 4 5.09 -7.13 -3.28
C PHE A 4 5.67 -5.73 -3.45
N LEU A 5 5.80 -4.98 -2.36
CA LEU A 5 6.35 -3.63 -2.40
C LEU A 5 7.81 -3.57 -2.92
N PRO A 6 8.75 -4.42 -2.44
CA PRO A 6 10.07 -4.53 -3.06
C PRO A 6 10.02 -4.90 -4.55
N MET A 7 9.09 -5.76 -4.97
CA MET A 7 8.91 -6.10 -6.38
C MET A 7 8.42 -4.91 -7.21
N VAL A 8 7.58 -4.05 -6.64
CA VAL A 8 7.14 -2.80 -7.28
C VAL A 8 8.31 -1.89 -7.54
N LEU A 9 9.20 -1.68 -6.56
CA LEU A 9 10.40 -0.86 -6.69
C LEU A 9 11.35 -1.34 -7.79
N LEU A 10 11.50 -2.66 -7.93
CA LEU A 10 12.35 -3.28 -8.94
C LEU A 10 11.66 -3.39 -10.32
N GLY A 11 10.41 -2.91 -10.45
CA GLY A 11 9.62 -3.05 -11.68
C GLY A 11 9.16 -4.48 -12.00
N LEU A 12 9.46 -5.44 -11.14
CA LEU A 12 9.20 -6.87 -11.37
C LEU A 12 7.71 -7.24 -11.27
N HIS A 13 6.89 -6.37 -10.68
CA HIS A 13 5.45 -6.63 -10.52
C HIS A 13 4.71 -6.78 -11.88
N HIS A 14 5.17 -6.13 -12.94
CA HIS A 14 4.61 -6.30 -14.28
C HIS A 14 4.86 -7.71 -14.84
N GLY A 15 5.93 -8.38 -14.42
CA GLY A 15 6.21 -9.78 -14.77
C GLY A 15 5.18 -10.78 -14.23
N LEU A 16 4.31 -10.35 -13.32
CA LEU A 16 3.21 -11.19 -12.81
C LEU A 16 1.99 -11.24 -13.74
N ILE A 17 1.88 -10.32 -14.70
CA ILE A 17 0.74 -10.26 -15.63
C ILE A 17 0.57 -11.55 -16.43
N PRO A 18 1.63 -12.15 -17.03
CA PRO A 18 1.51 -13.44 -17.69
C PRO A 18 1.04 -14.56 -16.74
N ILE A 19 1.44 -14.50 -15.47
CA ILE A 19 1.00 -15.48 -14.46
C ILE A 19 -0.49 -15.34 -14.18
N TYR A 20 -1.01 -14.11 -14.12
CA TYR A 20 -2.46 -13.87 -13.98
C TYR A 20 -3.24 -14.43 -15.16
N ALA A 21 -2.74 -14.24 -16.39
CA ALA A 21 -3.37 -14.79 -17.58
C ALA A 21 -3.44 -16.34 -17.55
N VAL A 22 -2.32 -16.97 -17.19
CA VAL A 22 -2.28 -18.44 -17.04
C VAL A 22 -3.24 -18.92 -15.93
N GLN A 23 -3.31 -18.24 -14.80
CA GLN A 23 -4.26 -18.60 -13.75
C GLN A 23 -5.71 -18.49 -14.24
N LEU A 24 -6.04 -17.41 -14.95
CA LEU A 24 -7.39 -17.21 -15.48
C LEU A 24 -7.79 -18.32 -16.45
N GLU A 25 -6.89 -18.72 -17.35
CA GLU A 25 -7.13 -19.79 -18.32
C GLU A 25 -7.26 -21.18 -17.67
N GLN A 26 -6.39 -21.49 -16.70
CA GLN A 26 -6.32 -22.84 -16.12
C GLN A 26 -7.27 -23.04 -14.94
N MET A 27 -7.52 -22.00 -14.15
CA MET A 27 -8.28 -22.06 -12.90
C MET A 27 -9.64 -21.37 -12.98
N GLY A 28 -9.93 -20.67 -14.09
CA GLY A 28 -11.13 -19.87 -14.23
C GLY A 28 -11.15 -18.62 -13.34
N GLY A 29 -10.01 -18.21 -12.81
CA GLY A 29 -9.87 -17.03 -11.98
C GLY A 29 -8.43 -16.78 -11.53
N VAL A 30 -8.16 -15.57 -11.07
CA VAL A 30 -6.84 -15.13 -10.61
C VAL A 30 -6.81 -15.11 -9.09
N SER A 31 -6.03 -15.97 -8.46
CA SER A 31 -5.87 -16.03 -7.00
C SER A 31 -4.75 -15.11 -6.50
N LEU A 32 -3.73 -14.87 -7.31
CA LEU A 32 -2.57 -14.09 -6.90
C LEU A 32 -2.86 -12.58 -6.84
N PHE A 33 -3.71 -12.06 -7.74
CA PHE A 33 -4.05 -10.64 -7.80
C PHE A 33 -4.69 -10.11 -6.51
N PRO A 34 -5.75 -10.73 -5.92
CA PRO A 34 -6.33 -10.27 -4.66
C PRO A 34 -5.31 -10.21 -3.51
N VAL A 35 -4.41 -11.19 -3.44
CA VAL A 35 -3.35 -11.25 -2.40
C VAL A 35 -2.37 -10.09 -2.53
N LEU A 36 -1.91 -9.81 -3.75
CA LEU A 36 -0.91 -8.77 -4.01
C LEU A 36 -1.51 -7.36 -3.88
N SER A 37 -2.82 -7.21 -4.16
CA SER A 37 -3.56 -5.96 -3.96
C SER A 37 -3.49 -5.44 -2.53
N MET A 38 -3.28 -6.30 -1.54
CA MET A 38 -3.12 -5.89 -0.14
C MET A 38 -1.86 -5.03 0.09
N GLY A 39 -0.86 -5.10 -0.82
CA GLY A 39 0.34 -4.26 -0.75
C GLY A 39 0.00 -2.77 -0.74
N GLY A 40 -0.87 -2.34 -1.66
CA GLY A 40 -1.36 -0.96 -1.72
C GLY A 40 -2.17 -0.55 -0.48
N ALA A 41 -2.99 -1.47 0.04
CA ALA A 41 -3.76 -1.21 1.27
C ALA A 41 -2.85 -1.00 2.49
N GLY A 42 -1.78 -1.79 2.64
CA GLY A 42 -0.79 -1.58 3.70
C GLY A 42 -0.13 -0.19 3.63
N GLN A 43 0.14 0.31 2.40
CA GLN A 43 0.67 1.65 2.18
C GLN A 43 -0.29 2.75 2.62
N VAL A 44 -1.57 2.62 2.33
CA VAL A 44 -2.61 3.56 2.79
C VAL A 44 -2.66 3.61 4.30
N GLY A 45 -2.65 2.43 4.96
CA GLY A 45 -2.63 2.35 6.43
C GLY A 45 -1.40 3.03 7.03
N ALA A 46 -0.22 2.76 6.48
CA ALA A 46 1.03 3.39 6.90
C ALA A 46 1.00 4.92 6.72
N ALA A 47 0.52 5.40 5.57
CA ALA A 47 0.40 6.83 5.29
C ALA A 47 -0.52 7.55 6.28
N ILE A 48 -1.63 6.93 6.67
CA ILE A 48 -2.53 7.50 7.68
C ILE A 48 -1.82 7.61 9.04
N ALA A 49 -1.03 6.60 9.43
CA ALA A 49 -0.25 6.64 10.66
C ALA A 49 0.78 7.78 10.64
N ILE A 50 1.51 7.94 9.53
CA ILE A 50 2.47 9.03 9.33
C ILE A 50 1.77 10.39 9.37
N TYR A 51 0.61 10.52 8.75
CA TYR A 51 -0.18 11.75 8.76
C TYR A 51 -0.51 12.22 10.18
N LEU A 52 -0.91 11.29 11.06
CA LEU A 52 -1.21 11.64 12.46
C LEU A 52 0.05 12.11 13.21
N VAL A 53 1.21 11.51 12.94
CA VAL A 53 2.49 11.95 13.51
C VAL A 53 2.88 13.31 12.93
N ALA A 54 2.81 13.49 11.61
CA ALA A 54 3.10 14.75 10.93
C ALA A 54 2.23 15.89 11.44
N ARG A 55 0.95 15.61 11.73
CA ARG A 55 0.04 16.58 12.35
C ARG A 55 0.49 16.94 13.77
N LYS A 56 0.94 15.97 14.55
CA LYS A 56 1.41 16.17 15.94
C LYS A 56 2.69 17.01 15.98
N VAL A 57 3.63 16.76 15.06
CA VAL A 57 4.92 17.49 15.02
C VAL A 57 4.86 18.80 14.24
N GLY A 58 3.76 19.08 13.53
CA GLY A 58 3.55 20.31 12.77
C GLY A 58 4.09 20.29 11.33
N ASN A 59 4.58 19.16 10.83
CA ASN A 59 5.09 19.03 9.46
C ASN A 59 3.96 19.16 8.42
N LYS A 60 3.69 20.39 7.99
CA LYS A 60 2.62 20.70 7.03
C LYS A 60 2.90 20.18 5.62
N LYS A 61 4.18 20.08 5.23
CA LYS A 61 4.58 19.58 3.93
C LYS A 61 4.21 18.10 3.78
N MET A 62 4.60 17.27 4.76
CA MET A 62 4.25 15.85 4.79
C MET A 62 2.73 15.65 4.83
N GLN A 63 2.00 16.45 5.62
CA GLN A 63 0.53 16.42 5.63
C GLN A 63 -0.06 16.69 4.23
N GLY A 64 0.46 17.68 3.51
CA GLY A 64 0.02 18.03 2.16
C GLY A 64 0.28 16.88 1.15
N ILE A 65 1.47 16.29 1.18
CA ILE A 65 1.83 15.16 0.31
C ILE A 65 0.89 13.98 0.57
N ILE A 66 0.68 13.62 1.82
CA ILE A 66 -0.18 12.48 2.18
C ILE A 66 -1.64 12.74 1.78
N THR A 67 -2.19 13.91 2.08
CA THR A 67 -3.59 14.21 1.71
C THR A 67 -3.81 14.24 0.22
N GLY A 68 -2.82 14.67 -0.56
CA GLY A 68 -2.88 14.62 -2.02
C GLY A 68 -2.78 13.20 -2.59
N ALA A 69 -2.00 12.32 -1.96
CA ALA A 69 -1.75 10.96 -2.44
C ALA A 69 -2.78 9.91 -1.94
N LEU A 70 -3.41 10.14 -0.77
CA LEU A 70 -4.35 9.18 -0.16
C LEU A 70 -5.52 8.78 -1.08
N PRO A 71 -6.21 9.70 -1.78
CA PRO A 71 -7.31 9.32 -2.67
C PRO A 71 -6.88 8.33 -3.74
N ALA A 72 -5.71 8.55 -4.36
CA ALA A 72 -5.15 7.62 -5.34
C ALA A 72 -4.84 6.25 -4.70
N GLY A 73 -4.26 6.24 -3.50
CA GLY A 73 -3.98 5.02 -2.74
C GLY A 73 -5.24 4.19 -2.46
N PHE A 74 -6.33 4.80 -2.04
CA PHE A 74 -7.62 4.12 -1.84
C PHE A 74 -8.18 3.54 -3.14
N LEU A 75 -7.97 4.22 -4.26
CA LEU A 75 -8.37 3.76 -5.59
C LEU A 75 -7.40 2.74 -6.19
N GLY A 76 -6.35 2.37 -5.47
CA GLY A 76 -5.42 1.32 -5.85
C GLY A 76 -4.19 1.76 -6.62
N VAL A 77 -3.93 3.04 -6.68
CA VAL A 77 -2.70 3.62 -7.23
C VAL A 77 -1.79 3.99 -6.06
N GLY A 78 -0.90 3.07 -5.70
CA GLY A 78 -0.05 3.18 -4.50
C GLY A 78 1.23 3.99 -4.69
N GLU A 79 1.66 4.23 -5.93
CA GLU A 79 2.95 4.84 -6.27
C GLU A 79 3.14 6.23 -5.63
N PRO A 80 2.14 7.14 -5.58
CA PRO A 80 2.32 8.43 -4.92
C PRO A 80 2.61 8.29 -3.42
N LEU A 81 2.03 7.29 -2.74
CA LEU A 81 2.31 7.00 -1.33
C LEU A 81 3.67 6.33 -1.15
N ILE A 82 4.06 5.44 -2.07
CA ILE A 82 5.36 4.76 -2.02
C ILE A 82 6.47 5.79 -2.17
N TYR A 83 6.50 6.53 -3.27
CA TYR A 83 7.60 7.41 -3.60
C TYR A 83 7.58 8.75 -2.83
N GLY A 84 6.39 9.26 -2.51
CA GLY A 84 6.24 10.53 -1.81
C GLY A 84 6.30 10.44 -0.30
N VAL A 85 6.09 9.26 0.30
CA VAL A 85 5.92 9.14 1.75
C VAL A 85 6.74 7.99 2.34
N THR A 86 6.45 6.74 1.97
CA THR A 86 6.94 5.59 2.73
C THR A 86 8.37 5.19 2.38
N LEU A 87 8.76 5.30 1.12
CA LEU A 87 10.10 4.96 0.66
C LEU A 87 11.18 5.95 1.14
N PRO A 88 10.99 7.29 1.02
CA PRO A 88 11.95 8.26 1.55
C PRO A 88 12.24 8.06 3.04
N MET A 89 11.20 7.77 3.82
CA MET A 89 11.33 7.52 5.25
C MET A 89 11.90 6.11 5.59
N GLY A 90 11.96 5.19 4.65
CA GLY A 90 12.49 3.83 4.78
C GLY A 90 11.66 2.90 5.69
N LYS A 91 11.61 3.19 7.00
CA LYS A 91 10.86 2.37 7.98
C LYS A 91 9.40 2.13 7.60
N PRO A 92 8.62 3.16 7.20
CA PRO A 92 7.22 2.97 6.82
C PRO A 92 7.02 2.08 5.60
N PHE A 93 7.96 2.03 4.70
CA PHE A 93 7.91 1.13 3.57
C PHE A 93 7.89 -0.34 4.00
N ILE A 94 8.74 -0.69 4.98
CA ILE A 94 8.79 -2.04 5.54
C ILE A 94 7.53 -2.34 6.36
N THR A 95 7.11 -1.42 7.22
CA THR A 95 5.94 -1.62 8.09
C THR A 95 4.64 -1.72 7.30
N ALA A 96 4.50 -0.99 6.20
CA ALA A 96 3.40 -1.13 5.26
C ALA A 96 3.34 -2.53 4.63
N GLY A 97 4.51 -3.07 4.25
CA GLY A 97 4.63 -4.43 3.73
C GLY A 97 4.20 -5.50 4.75
N ILE A 98 4.61 -5.34 6.01
CA ILE A 98 4.20 -6.24 7.10
C ILE A 98 2.68 -6.16 7.31
N GLY A 99 2.12 -4.96 7.37
CA GLY A 99 0.67 -4.75 7.48
C GLY A 99 -0.11 -5.36 6.32
N ALA A 100 0.38 -5.20 5.09
CA ALA A 100 -0.16 -5.84 3.90
C ALA A 100 -0.14 -7.38 4.02
N GLY A 101 0.86 -7.94 4.72
CA GLY A 101 1.00 -9.37 4.99
C GLY A 101 -0.21 -9.95 5.71
N PHE A 102 -0.76 -9.25 6.69
CA PHE A 102 -1.95 -9.69 7.42
C PHE A 102 -3.19 -9.77 6.52
N GLY A 103 -3.43 -8.72 5.71
CA GLY A 103 -4.51 -8.75 4.73
C GLY A 103 -4.33 -9.85 3.69
N GLY A 104 -3.10 -10.01 3.17
CA GLY A 104 -2.77 -11.06 2.21
C GLY A 104 -2.95 -12.47 2.77
N ALA A 105 -2.61 -12.69 4.04
CA ALA A 105 -2.86 -13.97 4.71
C ALA A 105 -4.36 -14.28 4.81
N TYR A 106 -5.17 -13.28 5.16
CA TYR A 106 -6.63 -13.43 5.21
C TYR A 106 -7.20 -13.78 3.82
N ILE A 107 -6.76 -13.08 2.76
CA ILE A 107 -7.19 -13.35 1.38
C ILE A 107 -6.83 -14.77 0.94
N MET A 108 -5.61 -15.24 1.28
CA MET A 108 -5.20 -16.62 1.00
C MET A 108 -6.04 -17.64 1.77
N PHE A 109 -6.32 -17.37 3.05
CA PHE A 109 -7.13 -18.26 3.88
C PHE A 109 -8.57 -18.40 3.37
N THR A 110 -9.16 -17.29 2.88
CA THR A 110 -10.52 -17.26 2.34
C THR A 110 -10.59 -17.62 0.85
N GLN A 111 -9.45 -17.92 0.22
CA GLN A 111 -9.33 -18.34 -1.18
C GLN A 111 -10.06 -17.41 -2.16
N VAL A 112 -9.97 -16.11 -1.95
CA VAL A 112 -10.59 -15.12 -2.84
C VAL A 112 -9.95 -15.20 -4.23
N MET A 113 -10.78 -15.31 -5.25
CA MET A 113 -10.38 -15.28 -6.65
C MET A 113 -11.00 -14.09 -7.37
N ALA A 114 -10.32 -13.58 -8.39
CA ALA A 114 -10.80 -12.50 -9.23
C ALA A 114 -11.10 -12.99 -10.65
N ASN A 115 -12.12 -12.42 -11.31
CA ASN A 115 -12.45 -12.69 -12.72
C ASN A 115 -11.51 -11.98 -13.70
N ALA A 116 -10.78 -10.97 -13.20
CA ALA A 116 -9.83 -10.16 -13.96
C ALA A 116 -8.83 -9.53 -13.01
N TRP A 117 -7.83 -8.84 -13.56
CA TRP A 117 -6.89 -8.02 -12.80
C TRP A 117 -6.90 -6.58 -13.31
N GLY A 118 -6.47 -5.65 -12.46
CA GLY A 118 -6.49 -4.22 -12.76
C GLY A 118 -5.91 -3.41 -11.62
N PRO A 119 -6.31 -2.14 -11.44
CA PRO A 119 -5.97 -1.36 -10.26
C PRO A 119 -6.40 -2.10 -8.99
N SER A 120 -5.60 -2.00 -7.94
CA SER A 120 -5.91 -2.60 -6.62
C SER A 120 -6.92 -1.75 -5.83
N GLY A 121 -6.94 -1.86 -4.52
CA GLY A 121 -7.77 -1.01 -3.65
C GLY A 121 -9.27 -1.23 -3.82
N LEU A 122 -10.05 -0.20 -3.53
CA LEU A 122 -11.51 -0.28 -3.52
C LEU A 122 -12.12 -0.56 -4.91
N VAL A 123 -11.46 -0.11 -5.97
CA VAL A 123 -11.95 -0.33 -7.34
C VAL A 123 -11.80 -1.79 -7.80
N ALA A 124 -11.01 -2.59 -7.11
CA ALA A 124 -10.85 -4.00 -7.40
C ALA A 124 -11.99 -4.88 -6.85
N ILE A 125 -12.81 -4.36 -5.92
CA ILE A 125 -13.89 -5.15 -5.29
C ILE A 125 -14.81 -5.80 -6.34
N PRO A 126 -15.31 -5.11 -7.37
CA PRO A 126 -16.18 -5.71 -8.40
C PRO A 126 -15.50 -6.79 -9.25
N LEU A 127 -14.17 -6.85 -9.25
CA LEU A 127 -13.42 -7.86 -10.00
C LEU A 127 -13.41 -9.22 -9.30
N MET A 128 -13.77 -9.29 -8.02
CA MET A 128 -13.78 -10.53 -7.24
C MET A 128 -14.94 -11.44 -7.64
N GLN A 129 -14.72 -12.75 -7.53
CA GLN A 129 -15.73 -13.74 -7.88
C GLN A 129 -16.81 -13.84 -6.80
N GLY A 130 -18.04 -13.53 -7.19
CA GLY A 130 -19.22 -13.65 -6.34
C GLY A 130 -19.26 -12.68 -5.15
N ALA A 131 -20.43 -12.56 -4.54
CA ALA A 131 -20.65 -11.64 -3.42
C ALA A 131 -19.75 -11.95 -2.20
N THR A 132 -19.51 -13.23 -1.93
CA THR A 132 -18.63 -13.67 -0.84
C THR A 132 -17.18 -13.27 -1.10
N GLY A 133 -16.71 -13.41 -2.34
CA GLY A 133 -15.36 -12.96 -2.74
C GLY A 133 -15.19 -11.45 -2.59
N MET A 134 -16.18 -10.68 -3.02
CA MET A 134 -16.19 -9.21 -2.85
C MET A 134 -16.14 -8.81 -1.36
N LEU A 135 -16.94 -9.46 -0.52
CA LEU A 135 -16.98 -9.20 0.91
C LEU A 135 -15.65 -9.55 1.58
N ASN A 136 -15.11 -10.74 1.30
CA ASN A 136 -13.83 -11.17 1.85
C ASN A 136 -12.68 -10.27 1.38
N PHE A 137 -12.71 -9.80 0.13
CA PHE A 137 -11.71 -8.86 -0.36
C PHE A 137 -11.79 -7.52 0.38
N LEU A 138 -12.98 -6.99 0.61
CA LEU A 138 -13.17 -5.77 1.42
C LEU A 138 -12.65 -5.95 2.85
N ILE A 139 -12.95 -7.10 3.49
CA ILE A 139 -12.42 -7.41 4.83
C ILE A 139 -10.88 -7.47 4.79
N GLY A 140 -10.29 -8.11 3.79
CA GLY A 140 -8.84 -8.16 3.60
C GLY A 140 -8.21 -6.78 3.45
N LEU A 141 -8.85 -5.86 2.69
CA LEU A 141 -8.41 -4.47 2.58
C LEU A 141 -8.42 -3.78 3.95
N ILE A 142 -9.51 -3.93 4.72
CA ILE A 142 -9.63 -3.35 6.07
C ILE A 142 -8.53 -3.88 6.98
N ILE A 143 -8.28 -5.19 6.96
CA ILE A 143 -7.19 -5.82 7.75
C ILE A 143 -5.83 -5.24 7.33
N ALA A 144 -5.56 -5.07 6.04
CA ALA A 144 -4.31 -4.49 5.54
C ALA A 144 -4.17 -3.01 5.91
N TYR A 145 -5.25 -2.21 5.85
CA TYR A 145 -5.27 -0.81 6.30
C TYR A 145 -4.94 -0.71 7.79
N ILE A 146 -5.62 -1.49 8.62
CA ILE A 146 -5.41 -1.51 10.07
C ILE A 146 -4.01 -2.03 10.40
N GLY A 147 -3.57 -3.11 9.75
CA GLY A 147 -2.24 -3.69 9.94
C GLY A 147 -1.14 -2.70 9.58
N GLY A 148 -1.22 -2.06 8.41
CA GLY A 148 -0.29 -1.02 7.99
C GLY A 148 -0.25 0.18 8.95
N PHE A 149 -1.43 0.61 9.41
CA PHE A 149 -1.56 1.68 10.38
C PHE A 149 -0.90 1.33 11.73
N ILE A 150 -1.27 0.19 12.32
CA ILE A 150 -0.79 -0.20 13.66
C ILE A 150 0.71 -0.44 13.65
N VAL A 151 1.21 -1.25 12.70
CA VAL A 151 2.65 -1.59 12.63
C VAL A 151 3.49 -0.35 12.41
N THR A 152 3.05 0.55 11.52
CA THR A 152 3.75 1.82 11.27
C THR A 152 3.72 2.70 12.50
N LYS A 153 2.57 2.86 13.16
CA LYS A 153 2.45 3.71 14.35
C LYS A 153 3.30 3.23 15.53
N LEU A 154 3.50 1.93 15.65
CA LEU A 154 4.37 1.36 16.71
C LEU A 154 5.87 1.59 16.43
N TRP A 155 6.27 1.67 15.16
CA TRP A 155 7.68 1.76 14.77
C TRP A 155 8.14 3.17 14.42
N ILE A 156 7.24 4.05 14.01
CA ILE A 156 7.58 5.43 13.69
C ILE A 156 7.63 6.28 14.95
N LYS A 157 8.68 7.10 15.04
CA LYS A 157 8.87 8.09 16.09
C LYS A 157 8.64 9.50 15.55
N ASP A 158 8.34 10.41 16.44
CA ASP A 158 8.19 11.85 16.11
C ASP A 158 9.47 12.41 15.45
N SER A 159 10.66 11.89 15.83
CA SER A 159 11.95 12.26 15.25
C SER A 159 12.05 11.90 13.76
N ASP A 160 11.57 10.70 13.36
CA ASP A 160 11.67 10.24 11.98
C ASP A 160 10.94 11.18 11.00
N VAL A 161 9.81 11.76 11.44
CA VAL A 161 9.02 12.69 10.63
C VAL A 161 9.60 14.10 10.62
N ARG A 162 10.36 14.50 11.67
CA ARG A 162 11.08 15.77 11.71
C ARG A 162 12.34 15.75 10.86
N GLU A 163 13.12 14.69 10.94
CA GLU A 163 14.33 14.50 10.12
C GLU A 163 13.99 14.56 8.61
N GLU A 164 12.85 14.03 8.22
CA GLU A 164 12.39 14.12 6.83
C GLU A 164 12.06 15.57 6.43
N GLU A 165 11.53 16.40 7.32
CA GLU A 165 11.30 17.83 7.08
C GLU A 165 12.62 18.58 6.83
N GLU A 166 13.64 18.34 7.66
CA GLU A 166 14.97 18.94 7.54
C GLU A 166 15.65 18.54 6.22
N ASN A 167 15.56 17.25 5.83
CA ASN A 167 16.11 16.78 4.56
C ASN A 167 15.46 17.45 3.36
N PHE A 168 14.16 17.67 3.38
CA PHE A 168 13.46 18.41 2.32
C PHE A 168 13.87 19.88 2.25
N GLU A 169 14.18 20.52 3.37
CA GLU A 169 14.61 21.92 3.41
C GLU A 169 16.03 22.07 2.85
N THR A 170 16.94 21.18 3.21
CA THR A 170 18.32 21.19 2.73
C THR A 170 18.42 20.95 1.23
N THR A 171 17.66 20.00 0.67
CA THR A 171 17.63 19.72 -0.77
C THR A 171 17.13 20.92 -1.58
N ASN A 172 16.12 21.63 -1.09
CA ASN A 172 15.60 22.83 -1.77
C ASN A 172 16.55 24.03 -1.71
N VAL A 173 17.50 24.06 -0.78
CA VAL A 173 18.53 25.10 -0.70
C VAL A 173 19.64 24.82 -1.72
N GLU A 174 20.02 23.55 -1.88
CA GLU A 174 21.06 23.15 -2.84
C GLU A 174 20.62 23.32 -4.31
N GLU A 175 19.33 23.13 -4.62
CA GLU A 175 18.81 23.36 -5.98
C GLU A 175 18.70 24.85 -6.38
N LYS A 176 18.85 25.77 -5.42
CA LYS A 176 18.77 27.22 -5.68
C LYS A 176 20.11 27.91 -5.98
N TYR A 177 21.20 27.19 -5.89
CA TYR A 177 22.56 27.65 -6.18
C TYR A 177 23.22 26.79 -7.27
#